data_432b0b2530b711e4fe18efd52f6cdbec
#
_entry.id   432b0b2530b711e4fe18efd52f6cdbec
#
_cell.length_a   1.000
_cell.length_b   1.000
_cell.length_c   1.000
_cell.angle_alpha   90.00
_cell.angle_beta   90.00
_cell.angle_gamma   90.00
#
_symmetry.space_group_name_H-M   'P 1'
#
loop_
_entity.id
_entity.type
_entity.pdbx_description
1 polymer ?
#
loop_
_entity_poly.entity_id
_entity_poly.type
_entity_poly.pdbx_seq_one_letter_code
_entity_poly.pdbx_strand_id
1 'polypeptide(L)'
;MFKAELIKAVKGGEPLIQGCDLSNGDYQGADLGGGIFESVIFVNADLRGAKLKECKFINCDFTGAKLDGANLVLANFIGPKGEGISLNSCDMRLANFIDAAFDYADLSNTNLETTNFVNPKFKGAKFVAAKVYQVSFIKGDFENADFSKADIFRVNFLESNVKNIIFEEAKLELAFFREVDFSGYDFTKINLIKPQFQESKVVAANFEGMDLSQASFMEADLSGANFRKVNAKQANFIQANLSLADFSGAQMEQALLQEANLAQANFTGVKAIQALMVKTVCTKTNFSGADLTYADFSHADLTEANFSNTALFRANLHEVVEHNTVWKGANKSVSLGTDPKKQKAEQWKA
;
A
#
# COMPACT_ATOMS: atom_id res chain seq x y z
N MET A 1 -36.64 24.18 2.34
CA MET A 1 -37.25 23.66 1.07
C MET A 1 -37.73 22.25 1.34
N PHE A 2 -38.98 21.95 0.98
CA PHE A 2 -39.51 20.60 1.13
C PHE A 2 -39.02 19.67 0.01
N LYS A 3 -39.02 18.36 0.24
CA LYS A 3 -38.53 17.33 -0.70
C LYS A 3 -39.13 17.48 -2.11
N ALA A 4 -40.44 17.70 -2.23
CA ALA A 4 -41.09 17.84 -3.52
C ALA A 4 -40.64 19.09 -4.29
N GLU A 5 -40.39 20.18 -3.59
CA GLU A 5 -39.88 21.43 -4.16
C GLU A 5 -38.47 21.27 -4.64
N LEU A 6 -37.61 20.57 -3.87
CA LEU A 6 -36.22 20.29 -4.24
C LEU A 6 -36.16 19.41 -5.49
N ILE A 7 -36.97 18.35 -5.55
CA ILE A 7 -37.06 17.48 -6.75
C ILE A 7 -37.51 18.29 -7.96
N LYS A 8 -38.54 19.12 -7.79
CA LYS A 8 -39.06 19.98 -8.88
C LYS A 8 -37.99 20.96 -9.38
N ALA A 9 -37.23 21.58 -8.49
CA ALA A 9 -36.15 22.50 -8.86
C ALA A 9 -35.08 21.78 -9.69
N VAL A 10 -34.59 20.62 -9.21
CA VAL A 10 -33.56 19.84 -9.91
C VAL A 10 -34.05 19.30 -11.26
N LYS A 11 -35.29 18.82 -11.36
CA LYS A 11 -35.83 18.22 -12.59
C LYS A 11 -36.48 19.24 -13.53
N GLY A 12 -36.81 20.44 -13.07
CA GLY A 12 -37.51 21.47 -13.83
C GLY A 12 -36.65 22.32 -14.76
N GLY A 13 -35.36 21.95 -14.96
CA GLY A 13 -34.43 22.67 -15.83
C GLY A 13 -33.57 23.72 -15.13
N GLU A 14 -33.69 23.88 -13.84
CA GLU A 14 -32.78 24.65 -12.98
C GLU A 14 -31.98 23.69 -12.08
N PRO A 15 -31.00 22.97 -12.63
CA PRO A 15 -30.29 21.94 -11.84
C PRO A 15 -29.36 22.56 -10.76
N LEU A 16 -29.14 23.87 -10.74
CA LEU A 16 -28.29 24.58 -9.78
C LEU A 16 -29.09 25.03 -8.56
N ILE A 17 -28.76 24.43 -7.44
CA ILE A 17 -29.23 24.81 -6.10
C ILE A 17 -28.05 25.43 -5.35
N GLN A 18 -28.18 26.70 -4.96
CA GLN A 18 -27.08 27.45 -4.36
C GLN A 18 -27.45 28.08 -3.01
N GLY A 19 -26.56 27.97 -2.01
CA GLY A 19 -26.67 28.69 -0.73
C GLY A 19 -27.87 28.33 0.11
N CYS A 20 -28.56 27.21 -0.17
CA CYS A 20 -29.75 26.80 0.57
C CYS A 20 -29.40 26.06 1.86
N ASP A 21 -30.15 26.30 2.91
CA ASP A 21 -30.14 25.48 4.12
C ASP A 21 -31.22 24.38 4.02
N LEU A 22 -30.74 23.13 3.90
CA LEU A 22 -31.55 21.92 3.85
C LEU A 22 -31.33 21.05 5.10
N SER A 23 -30.78 21.64 6.15
CA SER A 23 -30.47 20.95 7.40
C SER A 23 -31.70 20.28 8.02
N ASN A 24 -31.50 19.12 8.63
CA ASN A 24 -32.52 18.29 9.27
C ASN A 24 -33.73 17.94 8.37
N GLY A 25 -33.62 18.15 7.05
CA GLY A 25 -34.69 17.86 6.10
C GLY A 25 -34.81 16.38 5.80
N ASP A 26 -36.05 15.91 5.51
CA ASP A 26 -36.29 14.54 5.02
C ASP A 26 -36.32 14.51 3.49
N TYR A 27 -35.27 13.93 2.91
CA TYR A 27 -35.08 13.75 1.46
C TYR A 27 -34.92 12.26 1.10
N GLN A 28 -35.40 11.34 1.96
CA GLN A 28 -35.29 9.91 1.71
C GLN A 28 -35.84 9.53 0.34
N GLY A 29 -35.06 8.77 -0.45
CA GLY A 29 -35.43 8.31 -1.79
C GLY A 29 -35.68 9.43 -2.79
N ALA A 30 -35.32 10.69 -2.49
CA ALA A 30 -35.47 11.80 -3.44
C ALA A 30 -34.70 11.54 -4.73
N ASP A 31 -35.31 11.79 -5.88
CA ASP A 31 -34.62 11.73 -7.17
C ASP A 31 -34.03 13.11 -7.52
N LEU A 32 -32.74 13.27 -7.20
CA LEU A 32 -31.98 14.48 -7.40
C LEU A 32 -30.88 14.30 -8.49
N GLY A 33 -30.92 13.19 -9.22
CA GLY A 33 -29.88 12.84 -10.19
C GLY A 33 -29.61 13.97 -11.21
N GLY A 34 -28.32 14.26 -11.45
CA GLY A 34 -27.85 15.35 -12.30
C GLY A 34 -27.90 16.73 -11.66
N GLY A 35 -28.37 16.85 -10.39
CA GLY A 35 -28.42 18.12 -9.67
C GLY A 35 -27.04 18.70 -9.38
N ILE A 36 -26.95 20.04 -9.40
CA ILE A 36 -25.74 20.78 -9.02
C ILE A 36 -26.07 21.54 -7.73
N PHE A 37 -25.31 21.24 -6.68
CA PHE A 37 -25.47 21.83 -5.37
C PHE A 37 -24.20 22.60 -5.02
N GLU A 38 -24.32 23.89 -4.81
CA GLU A 38 -23.19 24.75 -4.46
C GLU A 38 -23.43 25.45 -3.11
N SER A 39 -22.52 25.28 -2.17
CA SER A 39 -22.61 25.85 -0.82
C SER A 39 -23.94 25.53 -0.11
N VAL A 40 -24.50 24.35 -0.36
CA VAL A 40 -25.74 23.88 0.26
C VAL A 40 -25.43 23.21 1.59
N ILE A 41 -26.24 23.48 2.62
CA ILE A 41 -26.10 22.91 3.96
C ILE A 41 -27.08 21.73 4.10
N PHE A 42 -26.54 20.50 4.19
CA PHE A 42 -27.28 19.25 4.42
C PHE A 42 -27.04 18.70 5.84
N VAL A 43 -26.68 19.55 6.80
CA VAL A 43 -26.35 19.12 8.16
C VAL A 43 -27.51 18.30 8.77
N ASN A 44 -27.22 17.08 9.21
CA ASN A 44 -28.20 16.11 9.73
C ASN A 44 -29.36 15.79 8.78
N ALA A 45 -29.28 16.12 7.49
CA ALA A 45 -30.34 15.79 6.53
C ALA A 45 -30.43 14.27 6.31
N ASP A 46 -31.65 13.78 6.07
CA ASP A 46 -31.90 12.38 5.74
C ASP A 46 -32.06 12.21 4.23
N LEU A 47 -31.00 11.69 3.60
CA LEU A 47 -30.91 11.41 2.17
C LEU A 47 -30.84 9.88 1.89
N ARG A 48 -31.27 9.04 2.83
CA ARG A 48 -31.22 7.59 2.69
C ARG A 48 -31.94 7.12 1.41
N GLY A 49 -31.28 6.26 0.65
CA GLY A 49 -31.81 5.75 -0.60
C GLY A 49 -32.05 6.80 -1.69
N ALA A 50 -31.55 8.03 -1.53
CA ALA A 50 -31.70 9.07 -2.54
C ALA A 50 -30.95 8.69 -3.84
N LYS A 51 -31.52 9.11 -4.97
CA LYS A 51 -30.87 8.97 -6.28
C LYS A 51 -30.05 10.21 -6.56
N LEU A 52 -28.76 10.10 -6.36
CA LEU A 52 -27.78 11.20 -6.47
C LEU A 52 -26.77 10.94 -7.61
N LYS A 53 -27.14 10.07 -8.56
CA LYS A 53 -26.32 9.74 -9.71
C LYS A 53 -25.99 11.01 -10.50
N GLU A 54 -24.70 11.17 -10.85
CA GLU A 54 -24.20 12.31 -11.64
C GLU A 54 -24.40 13.68 -10.97
N CYS A 55 -24.75 13.74 -9.66
CA CYS A 55 -24.83 14.99 -8.93
C CYS A 55 -23.46 15.64 -8.78
N LYS A 56 -23.43 16.96 -8.72
CA LYS A 56 -22.24 17.73 -8.40
C LYS A 56 -22.48 18.52 -7.10
N PHE A 57 -21.62 18.27 -6.10
CA PHE A 57 -21.65 18.93 -4.81
C PHE A 57 -20.38 19.77 -4.64
N ILE A 58 -20.52 21.08 -4.55
CA ILE A 58 -19.41 22.03 -4.42
C ILE A 58 -19.52 22.73 -3.09
N ASN A 59 -18.52 22.58 -2.23
CA ASN A 59 -18.45 23.21 -0.90
C ASN A 59 -19.71 22.98 -0.05
N CYS A 60 -20.38 21.85 -0.21
CA CYS A 60 -21.56 21.49 0.57
C CYS A 60 -21.18 20.95 1.94
N ASP A 61 -22.07 21.13 2.93
CA ASP A 61 -21.90 20.63 4.29
C ASP A 61 -22.87 19.48 4.56
N PHE A 62 -22.32 18.26 4.71
CA PHE A 62 -23.04 17.03 5.00
C PHE A 62 -22.78 16.53 6.44
N THR A 63 -22.32 17.40 7.35
CA THR A 63 -22.01 17.01 8.73
C THR A 63 -23.21 16.29 9.37
N GLY A 64 -23.00 15.05 9.82
CA GLY A 64 -24.03 14.18 10.40
C GLY A 64 -25.15 13.76 9.46
N ALA A 65 -25.08 14.05 8.16
CA ALA A 65 -26.09 13.64 7.18
C ALA A 65 -26.12 12.11 7.01
N LYS A 66 -27.31 11.56 6.67
CA LYS A 66 -27.54 10.14 6.44
C LYS A 66 -27.79 9.89 4.94
N LEU A 67 -26.87 9.20 4.28
CA LEU A 67 -26.97 8.87 2.88
C LEU A 67 -27.06 7.33 2.65
N ASP A 68 -27.30 6.56 3.70
CA ASP A 68 -27.27 5.09 3.63
C ASP A 68 -28.08 4.55 2.45
N GLY A 69 -27.46 3.69 1.65
CA GLY A 69 -28.05 3.10 0.46
C GLY A 69 -28.30 4.06 -0.69
N ALA A 70 -27.80 5.30 -0.64
CA ALA A 70 -27.94 6.23 -1.75
C ALA A 70 -27.13 5.79 -2.98
N ASN A 71 -27.63 6.14 -4.16
CA ASN A 71 -26.94 5.95 -5.43
C ASN A 71 -26.12 7.20 -5.76
N LEU A 72 -24.80 7.11 -5.61
CA LEU A 72 -23.82 8.18 -5.86
C LEU A 72 -22.95 7.89 -7.10
N VAL A 73 -23.39 7.00 -7.97
CA VAL A 73 -22.63 6.66 -9.19
C VAL A 73 -22.34 7.91 -10.02
N LEU A 74 -21.05 8.11 -10.37
CA LEU A 74 -20.58 9.28 -11.12
C LEU A 74 -20.79 10.63 -10.38
N ALA A 75 -21.11 10.63 -9.10
CA ALA A 75 -21.23 11.88 -8.34
C ALA A 75 -19.85 12.55 -8.17
N ASN A 76 -19.83 13.86 -8.17
CA ASN A 76 -18.63 14.66 -8.03
C ASN A 76 -18.74 15.59 -6.81
N PHE A 77 -17.85 15.39 -5.84
CA PHE A 77 -17.76 16.15 -4.60
C PHE A 77 -16.48 17.00 -4.60
N ILE A 78 -16.60 18.29 -4.48
CA ILE A 78 -15.47 19.24 -4.44
C ILE A 78 -15.57 20.04 -3.13
N GLY A 79 -14.59 19.85 -2.23
CA GLY A 79 -14.52 20.52 -0.94
C GLY A 79 -15.69 20.24 0.03
N PRO A 80 -16.30 19.03 0.03
CA PRO A 80 -17.41 18.75 0.94
C PRO A 80 -16.92 18.64 2.38
N LYS A 81 -17.73 19.11 3.32
CA LYS A 81 -17.62 18.80 4.74
C LYS A 81 -18.61 17.69 5.07
N GLY A 82 -18.27 16.79 5.97
CA GLY A 82 -19.14 15.67 6.29
C GLY A 82 -18.60 14.88 7.49
N GLU A 83 -18.16 15.54 8.55
CA GLU A 83 -17.78 14.86 9.79
C GLU A 83 -18.94 13.99 10.27
N GLY A 84 -18.68 12.70 10.49
CA GLY A 84 -19.69 11.73 10.93
C GLY A 84 -20.81 11.44 9.91
N ILE A 85 -20.63 11.77 8.65
CA ILE A 85 -21.58 11.41 7.57
C ILE A 85 -21.77 9.89 7.50
N SER A 86 -23.03 9.43 7.34
CA SER A 86 -23.32 8.03 7.07
C SER A 86 -23.50 7.80 5.57
N LEU A 87 -22.63 6.95 5.00
CA LEU A 87 -22.62 6.53 3.61
C LEU A 87 -22.77 4.99 3.50
N ASN A 88 -23.24 4.33 4.56
CA ASN A 88 -23.32 2.87 4.64
C ASN A 88 -24.10 2.30 3.44
N SER A 89 -23.55 1.25 2.82
CA SER A 89 -24.19 0.56 1.69
C SER A 89 -24.46 1.44 0.46
N CYS A 90 -23.80 2.58 0.32
CA CYS A 90 -23.90 3.41 -0.89
C CYS A 90 -23.26 2.75 -2.10
N ASP A 91 -23.81 3.03 -3.28
CA ASP A 91 -23.14 2.77 -4.56
C ASP A 91 -22.42 4.04 -5.02
N MET A 92 -21.08 4.04 -4.89
CA MET A 92 -20.22 5.18 -5.17
C MET A 92 -19.33 4.95 -6.39
N ARG A 93 -19.66 3.99 -7.22
CA ARG A 93 -18.85 3.65 -8.40
C ARG A 93 -18.61 4.86 -9.28
N LEU A 94 -17.35 5.00 -9.75
CA LEU A 94 -16.95 6.10 -10.63
C LEU A 94 -17.14 7.51 -10.02
N ALA A 95 -17.41 7.62 -8.72
CA ALA A 95 -17.52 8.91 -8.05
C ALA A 95 -16.13 9.55 -7.86
N ASN A 96 -16.10 10.86 -7.74
CA ASN A 96 -14.88 11.62 -7.51
C ASN A 96 -15.05 12.54 -6.30
N PHE A 97 -14.05 12.50 -5.41
CA PHE A 97 -14.01 13.29 -4.19
C PHE A 97 -12.70 14.07 -4.14
N ILE A 98 -12.78 15.38 -4.12
CA ILE A 98 -11.63 16.27 -4.00
C ILE A 98 -11.77 17.06 -2.72
N ASP A 99 -10.72 17.06 -1.87
CA ASP A 99 -10.66 17.76 -0.59
C ASP A 99 -11.83 17.42 0.37
N ALA A 100 -12.32 16.17 0.33
CA ALA A 100 -13.42 15.73 1.18
C ALA A 100 -12.98 15.65 2.65
N ALA A 101 -13.67 16.36 3.54
CA ALA A 101 -13.45 16.32 4.98
C ALA A 101 -14.51 15.41 5.63
N PHE A 102 -14.24 14.09 5.67
CA PHE A 102 -15.16 13.03 6.09
C PHE A 102 -14.60 12.25 7.29
N ASP A 103 -14.00 12.95 8.24
CA ASP A 103 -13.54 12.34 9.48
C ASP A 103 -14.71 11.64 10.19
N TYR A 104 -14.47 10.46 10.74
CA TYR A 104 -15.45 9.59 11.42
C TYR A 104 -16.65 9.18 10.55
N ALA A 105 -16.57 9.31 9.23
CA ALA A 105 -17.62 8.86 8.31
C ALA A 105 -17.78 7.35 8.35
N ASP A 106 -19.01 6.86 8.13
CA ASP A 106 -19.31 5.44 7.96
C ASP A 106 -19.51 5.11 6.47
N LEU A 107 -18.48 4.51 5.85
CA LEU A 107 -18.51 3.97 4.49
C LEU A 107 -18.59 2.43 4.49
N SER A 108 -19.09 1.83 5.55
CA SER A 108 -19.21 0.36 5.64
C SER A 108 -20.11 -0.19 4.54
N ASN A 109 -19.79 -1.37 4.02
CA ASN A 109 -20.54 -2.06 2.95
C ASN A 109 -20.68 -1.26 1.64
N THR A 110 -19.94 -0.16 1.44
CA THR A 110 -20.01 0.64 0.19
C THR A 110 -19.38 -0.09 -0.99
N ASN A 111 -19.87 0.21 -2.18
CA ASN A 111 -19.20 -0.12 -3.43
C ASN A 111 -18.43 1.11 -3.93
N LEU A 112 -17.11 1.06 -3.82
CA LEU A 112 -16.17 2.12 -4.21
C LEU A 112 -15.46 1.83 -5.53
N GLU A 113 -15.95 0.91 -6.34
CA GLU A 113 -15.28 0.50 -7.56
C GLU A 113 -14.97 1.70 -8.48
N THR A 114 -13.68 1.89 -8.80
CA THR A 114 -13.17 2.99 -9.65
C THR A 114 -13.44 4.39 -9.08
N THR A 115 -13.65 4.51 -7.77
CA THR A 115 -13.80 5.80 -7.10
C THR A 115 -12.43 6.46 -6.92
N ASN A 116 -12.38 7.77 -7.07
CA ASN A 116 -11.17 8.56 -6.87
C ASN A 116 -11.30 9.52 -5.70
N PHE A 117 -10.31 9.53 -4.81
CA PHE A 117 -10.21 10.43 -3.67
C PHE A 117 -8.88 11.20 -3.73
N VAL A 118 -8.95 12.51 -3.79
CA VAL A 118 -7.78 13.41 -3.75
C VAL A 118 -7.84 14.25 -2.48
N ASN A 119 -6.79 14.21 -1.67
CA ASN A 119 -6.67 14.88 -0.37
C ASN A 119 -7.83 14.59 0.61
N PRO A 120 -8.36 13.36 0.71
CA PRO A 120 -9.46 13.09 1.62
C PRO A 120 -8.98 13.09 3.07
N LYS A 121 -9.82 13.56 3.99
CA LYS A 121 -9.68 13.37 5.43
C LYS A 121 -10.67 12.30 5.87
N PHE A 122 -10.13 11.15 6.30
CA PHE A 122 -10.89 9.98 6.74
C PHE A 122 -10.43 9.50 8.11
N LYS A 123 -9.95 10.42 8.95
CA LYS A 123 -9.52 10.06 10.31
C LYS A 123 -10.65 9.34 11.05
N GLY A 124 -10.39 8.13 11.54
CA GLY A 124 -11.36 7.30 12.24
C GLY A 124 -12.58 6.88 11.41
N ALA A 125 -12.54 7.03 10.08
CA ALA A 125 -13.62 6.60 9.20
C ALA A 125 -13.69 5.06 9.09
N LYS A 126 -14.89 4.52 8.83
CA LYS A 126 -15.14 3.10 8.70
C LYS A 126 -15.37 2.70 7.24
N PHE A 127 -14.57 1.76 6.76
CA PHE A 127 -14.70 1.10 5.45
C PHE A 127 -14.96 -0.41 5.64
N VAL A 128 -15.63 -0.78 6.74
CA VAL A 128 -15.83 -2.18 7.14
C VAL A 128 -16.63 -2.92 6.07
N ALA A 129 -16.09 -4.04 5.59
CA ALA A 129 -16.70 -4.85 4.53
C ALA A 129 -16.98 -4.06 3.22
N ALA A 130 -16.31 -2.95 2.99
CA ALA A 130 -16.43 -2.20 1.75
C ALA A 130 -15.76 -2.95 0.57
N LYS A 131 -16.32 -2.81 -0.63
CA LYS A 131 -15.72 -3.23 -1.88
C LYS A 131 -14.86 -2.10 -2.43
N VAL A 132 -13.53 -2.25 -2.36
CA VAL A 132 -12.55 -1.21 -2.68
C VAL A 132 -11.72 -1.65 -3.88
N TYR A 133 -12.30 -1.59 -5.08
CA TYR A 133 -11.69 -2.08 -6.31
C TYR A 133 -11.24 -0.93 -7.21
N GLN A 134 -9.96 -0.93 -7.59
CA GLN A 134 -9.37 0.09 -8.48
C GLN A 134 -9.59 1.53 -7.97
N VAL A 135 -9.60 1.70 -6.64
CA VAL A 135 -9.75 3.00 -5.98
C VAL A 135 -8.40 3.69 -5.89
N SER A 136 -8.40 5.00 -6.08
CA SER A 136 -7.23 5.83 -5.84
C SER A 136 -7.44 6.72 -4.63
N PHE A 137 -6.56 6.57 -3.63
CA PHE A 137 -6.45 7.44 -2.48
C PHE A 137 -5.13 8.20 -2.58
N ILE A 138 -5.19 9.50 -2.89
CA ILE A 138 -4.01 10.34 -3.07
C ILE A 138 -3.95 11.35 -1.94
N LYS A 139 -2.85 11.38 -1.18
CA LYS A 139 -2.59 12.31 -0.07
C LYS A 139 -3.68 12.28 1.00
N GLY A 140 -4.26 11.09 1.23
CA GLY A 140 -5.35 10.91 2.20
C GLY A 140 -4.85 10.82 3.64
N ASP A 141 -5.68 11.27 4.58
CA ASP A 141 -5.48 11.03 6.01
C ASP A 141 -6.42 9.92 6.48
N PHE A 142 -5.84 8.73 6.75
CA PHE A 142 -6.54 7.53 7.22
C PHE A 142 -6.14 7.17 8.65
N GLU A 143 -5.67 8.14 9.45
CA GLU A 143 -5.31 7.87 10.84
C GLU A 143 -6.48 7.20 11.58
N ASN A 144 -6.24 5.98 12.13
CA ASN A 144 -7.24 5.14 12.81
C ASN A 144 -8.45 4.74 11.94
N ALA A 145 -8.37 4.78 10.62
CA ALA A 145 -9.44 4.30 9.74
C ALA A 145 -9.54 2.77 9.80
N ASP A 146 -10.77 2.24 9.71
CA ASP A 146 -11.07 0.82 9.84
C ASP A 146 -11.53 0.21 8.50
N PHE A 147 -10.66 -0.61 7.89
CA PHE A 147 -10.92 -1.40 6.69
C PHE A 147 -11.15 -2.88 7.00
N SER A 148 -11.57 -3.22 8.21
CA SER A 148 -11.81 -4.61 8.59
C SER A 148 -12.78 -5.28 7.62
N LYS A 149 -12.45 -6.51 7.20
CA LYS A 149 -13.26 -7.32 6.26
C LYS A 149 -13.43 -6.71 4.87
N ALA A 150 -12.77 -5.61 4.57
CA ALA A 150 -12.86 -5.01 3.24
C ALA A 150 -12.21 -5.91 2.18
N ASP A 151 -12.81 -5.95 1.00
CA ASP A 151 -12.23 -6.60 -0.19
C ASP A 151 -11.55 -5.54 -1.04
N ILE A 152 -10.21 -5.54 -0.99
CA ILE A 152 -9.34 -4.51 -1.56
C ILE A 152 -8.58 -5.09 -2.75
N PHE A 153 -8.83 -4.57 -3.95
CA PHE A 153 -8.17 -5.02 -5.17
C PHE A 153 -7.66 -3.86 -6.02
N ARG A 154 -6.36 -3.84 -6.32
CA ARG A 154 -5.68 -2.80 -7.12
C ARG A 154 -5.95 -1.39 -6.60
N VAL A 155 -5.87 -1.21 -5.29
CA VAL A 155 -6.04 0.11 -4.65
C VAL A 155 -4.69 0.81 -4.59
N ASN A 156 -4.70 2.12 -4.80
CA ASN A 156 -3.53 2.96 -4.68
C ASN A 156 -3.65 3.88 -3.46
N PHE A 157 -2.74 3.70 -2.48
CA PHE A 157 -2.51 4.63 -1.38
C PHE A 157 -1.22 5.41 -1.64
N LEU A 158 -1.32 6.55 -2.30
CA LEU A 158 -0.15 7.38 -2.63
C LEU A 158 0.00 8.51 -1.62
N GLU A 159 1.20 8.67 -1.03
CA GLU A 159 1.55 9.75 -0.08
C GLU A 159 0.51 9.91 1.06
N SER A 160 -0.09 8.81 1.51
CA SER A 160 -1.21 8.83 2.47
C SER A 160 -0.74 8.53 3.89
N ASN A 161 -1.37 9.19 4.88
CA ASN A 161 -1.20 8.88 6.29
C ASN A 161 -2.07 7.66 6.65
N VAL A 162 -1.43 6.55 7.02
CA VAL A 162 -2.09 5.29 7.40
C VAL A 162 -1.82 4.91 8.85
N LYS A 163 -1.47 5.87 9.69
CA LYS A 163 -1.16 5.62 11.10
C LYS A 163 -2.31 4.91 11.80
N ASN A 164 -2.02 3.77 12.42
CA ASN A 164 -3.00 2.91 13.11
C ASN A 164 -4.18 2.45 12.23
N ILE A 165 -4.02 2.41 10.90
CA ILE A 165 -5.05 1.86 10.01
C ILE A 165 -5.31 0.38 10.36
N ILE A 166 -6.57 -0.04 10.30
CA ILE A 166 -6.98 -1.39 10.67
C ILE A 166 -7.40 -2.15 9.41
N PHE A 167 -6.77 -3.32 9.15
CA PHE A 167 -7.10 -4.22 8.04
C PHE A 167 -7.47 -5.63 8.54
N GLU A 168 -8.07 -5.74 9.73
CA GLU A 168 -8.43 -7.04 10.32
C GLU A 168 -9.37 -7.82 9.40
N GLU A 169 -9.00 -9.07 9.08
CA GLU A 169 -9.73 -9.93 8.13
C GLU A 169 -9.91 -9.35 6.71
N ALA A 170 -9.26 -8.24 6.38
CA ALA A 170 -9.32 -7.69 5.03
C ALA A 170 -8.50 -8.54 4.05
N LYS A 171 -8.96 -8.59 2.79
CA LYS A 171 -8.19 -9.14 1.68
C LYS A 171 -7.59 -8.00 0.88
N LEU A 172 -6.25 -7.94 0.82
CA LEU A 172 -5.51 -6.94 0.04
C LEU A 172 -4.78 -7.63 -1.12
N GLU A 173 -5.28 -7.48 -2.31
CA GLU A 173 -4.66 -8.04 -3.52
C GLU A 173 -4.20 -6.92 -4.45
N LEU A 174 -2.89 -6.94 -4.81
CA LEU A 174 -2.27 -5.91 -5.64
C LEU A 174 -2.51 -4.49 -5.09
N ALA A 175 -2.44 -4.32 -3.76
CA ALA A 175 -2.51 -3.00 -3.14
C ALA A 175 -1.16 -2.29 -3.31
N PHE A 176 -1.20 -1.03 -3.74
CA PHE A 176 -0.04 -0.17 -3.94
C PHE A 176 0.04 0.84 -2.79
N PHE A 177 1.15 0.77 -2.07
CA PHE A 177 1.48 1.67 -0.96
C PHE A 177 2.76 2.41 -1.31
N ARG A 178 2.64 3.51 -2.04
CA ARG A 178 3.80 4.32 -2.41
C ARG A 178 3.94 5.51 -1.49
N GLU A 179 5.17 5.73 -0.97
CA GLU A 179 5.47 6.83 -0.05
C GLU A 179 4.55 6.84 1.20
N VAL A 180 4.27 5.66 1.74
CA VAL A 180 3.42 5.44 2.92
C VAL A 180 4.27 4.96 4.08
N ASP A 181 3.92 5.33 5.32
CA ASP A 181 4.63 4.92 6.53
C ASP A 181 3.85 3.85 7.30
N PHE A 182 4.36 2.61 7.28
CA PHE A 182 3.90 1.45 8.05
C PHE A 182 4.93 1.01 9.10
N SER A 183 5.76 1.91 9.60
CA SER A 183 6.76 1.55 10.61
C SER A 183 6.12 0.88 11.83
N GLY A 184 6.67 -0.29 12.21
CA GLY A 184 6.18 -1.09 13.33
C GLY A 184 4.87 -1.83 13.10
N TYR A 185 4.29 -1.80 11.90
CA TYR A 185 3.01 -2.45 11.60
C TYR A 185 3.13 -3.99 11.59
N ASP A 186 2.13 -4.68 12.15
CA ASP A 186 2.04 -6.15 12.14
C ASP A 186 1.14 -6.63 10.99
N PHE A 187 1.78 -7.10 9.90
CA PHE A 187 1.07 -7.62 8.73
C PHE A 187 0.63 -9.07 8.86
N THR A 188 1.04 -9.80 9.91
CA THR A 188 0.78 -11.25 10.03
C THR A 188 -0.69 -11.63 10.12
N LYS A 189 -1.55 -10.67 10.42
CA LYS A 189 -3.01 -10.87 10.55
C LYS A 189 -3.80 -10.48 9.31
N ILE A 190 -3.11 -10.10 8.22
CA ILE A 190 -3.73 -9.59 7.00
C ILE A 190 -3.50 -10.57 5.85
N ASN A 191 -4.50 -10.77 5.01
CA ASN A 191 -4.31 -11.51 3.77
C ASN A 191 -3.75 -10.58 2.68
N LEU A 192 -2.40 -10.54 2.58
CA LEU A 192 -1.67 -9.76 1.57
C LEU A 192 -1.29 -10.62 0.38
N ILE A 193 -1.73 -10.23 -0.80
CA ILE A 193 -1.42 -10.93 -2.05
C ILE A 193 -0.68 -9.98 -2.99
N LYS A 194 0.60 -10.25 -3.25
CA LYS A 194 1.49 -9.46 -4.14
C LYS A 194 1.45 -7.95 -3.82
N PRO A 195 1.67 -7.54 -2.58
CA PRO A 195 1.65 -6.13 -2.20
C PRO A 195 2.79 -5.36 -2.85
N GLN A 196 2.60 -4.05 -3.01
CA GLN A 196 3.54 -3.14 -3.63
C GLN A 196 3.85 -1.99 -2.67
N PHE A 197 5.06 -1.99 -2.08
CA PHE A 197 5.50 -1.03 -1.06
C PHE A 197 6.64 -0.11 -1.56
N GLN A 198 6.60 0.29 -2.81
CA GLN A 198 7.66 1.12 -3.39
C GLN A 198 7.83 2.43 -2.62
N GLU A 199 9.11 2.80 -2.36
CA GLU A 199 9.46 4.06 -1.71
C GLU A 199 8.82 4.28 -0.32
N SER A 200 8.27 3.23 0.29
CA SER A 200 7.56 3.31 1.58
C SER A 200 8.49 3.06 2.76
N LYS A 201 8.09 3.58 3.93
CA LYS A 201 8.71 3.26 5.21
C LYS A 201 7.99 2.09 5.86
N VAL A 202 8.72 0.99 6.06
CA VAL A 202 8.21 -0.25 6.62
C VAL A 202 9.18 -0.74 7.71
N VAL A 203 9.77 0.25 8.43
CA VAL A 203 10.78 0.04 9.46
C VAL A 203 10.24 -0.81 10.60
N ALA A 204 10.97 -1.83 11.00
CA ALA A 204 10.60 -2.75 12.08
C ALA A 204 9.21 -3.39 11.95
N ALA A 205 8.63 -3.44 10.74
CA ALA A 205 7.35 -4.11 10.49
C ALA A 205 7.48 -5.64 10.58
N ASN A 206 6.38 -6.31 10.88
CA ASN A 206 6.34 -7.74 11.05
C ASN A 206 5.61 -8.46 9.89
N PHE A 207 6.37 -9.32 9.16
CA PHE A 207 5.88 -10.17 8.08
C PHE A 207 6.10 -11.66 8.36
N GLU A 208 6.42 -12.07 9.59
CA GLU A 208 6.83 -13.44 9.90
C GLU A 208 5.88 -14.49 9.31
N GLY A 209 6.43 -15.44 8.55
CA GLY A 209 5.71 -16.57 7.98
C GLY A 209 4.77 -16.28 6.81
N MET A 210 4.70 -15.02 6.34
CA MET A 210 3.79 -14.63 5.26
C MET A 210 4.25 -15.12 3.89
N ASP A 211 3.30 -15.23 2.95
CA ASP A 211 3.57 -15.36 1.53
C ASP A 211 3.68 -13.98 0.88
N LEU A 212 4.91 -13.56 0.60
CA LEU A 212 5.27 -12.32 -0.08
C LEU A 212 5.84 -12.60 -1.47
N SER A 213 5.51 -13.75 -2.06
CA SER A 213 5.96 -14.09 -3.41
C SER A 213 5.51 -13.03 -4.41
N GLN A 214 6.48 -12.55 -5.24
CA GLN A 214 6.26 -11.48 -6.21
C GLN A 214 5.82 -10.13 -5.60
N ALA A 215 5.98 -9.92 -4.29
CA ALA A 215 5.81 -8.61 -3.67
C ALA A 215 6.91 -7.64 -4.14
N SER A 216 6.64 -6.34 -4.13
CA SER A 216 7.65 -5.33 -4.42
C SER A 216 7.88 -4.41 -3.22
N PHE A 217 9.15 -4.30 -2.85
CA PHE A 217 9.67 -3.41 -1.83
C PHE A 217 10.80 -2.53 -2.41
N MET A 218 10.74 -2.24 -3.71
CA MET A 218 11.76 -1.45 -4.39
C MET A 218 11.88 -0.08 -3.73
N GLU A 219 13.13 0.32 -3.40
CA GLU A 219 13.45 1.60 -2.76
C GLU A 219 12.79 1.81 -1.37
N ALA A 220 12.21 0.77 -0.77
CA ALA A 220 11.57 0.87 0.55
C ALA A 220 12.61 0.86 1.69
N ASP A 221 12.29 1.53 2.79
CA ASP A 221 13.02 1.39 4.05
C ASP A 221 12.38 0.28 4.90
N LEU A 222 13.07 -0.87 4.96
CA LEU A 222 12.69 -2.08 5.68
C LEU A 222 13.66 -2.36 6.84
N SER A 223 14.38 -1.33 7.31
CA SER A 223 15.38 -1.52 8.35
C SER A 223 14.77 -2.14 9.61
N GLY A 224 15.42 -3.20 10.10
CA GLY A 224 14.96 -3.96 11.27
C GLY A 224 13.65 -4.74 11.10
N ALA A 225 13.08 -4.84 9.90
CA ALA A 225 11.85 -5.59 9.66
C ALA A 225 12.02 -7.10 9.88
N ASN A 226 10.97 -7.76 10.35
CA ASN A 226 10.91 -9.19 10.59
C ASN A 226 10.34 -9.93 9.37
N PHE A 227 11.21 -10.61 8.62
CA PHE A 227 10.89 -11.47 7.48
C PHE A 227 11.19 -12.96 7.76
N ARG A 228 11.19 -13.37 9.02
CA ARG A 228 11.49 -14.77 9.39
C ARG A 228 10.51 -15.70 8.71
N LYS A 229 11.06 -16.77 8.09
CA LYS A 229 10.28 -17.85 7.47
C LYS A 229 9.28 -17.39 6.38
N VAL A 230 9.42 -16.18 5.84
CA VAL A 230 8.55 -15.74 4.73
C VAL A 230 8.83 -16.55 3.45
N ASN A 231 7.81 -16.67 2.62
CA ASN A 231 7.98 -17.00 1.22
C ASN A 231 8.10 -15.70 0.41
N ALA A 232 9.33 -15.32 0.05
CA ALA A 232 9.63 -14.11 -0.74
C ALA A 232 10.22 -14.47 -2.12
N LYS A 233 9.77 -15.59 -2.71
CA LYS A 233 10.22 -16.01 -4.04
C LYS A 233 9.87 -14.95 -5.07
N GLN A 234 10.88 -14.58 -5.89
CA GLN A 234 10.73 -13.55 -6.93
C GLN A 234 10.28 -12.17 -6.38
N ALA A 235 10.42 -11.94 -5.07
CA ALA A 235 10.15 -10.62 -4.50
C ALA A 235 11.22 -9.62 -4.94
N ASN A 236 10.82 -8.37 -5.09
CA ASN A 236 11.68 -7.28 -5.53
C ASN A 236 12.07 -6.39 -4.34
N PHE A 237 13.36 -6.39 -3.99
CA PHE A 237 13.98 -5.55 -2.96
C PHE A 237 15.08 -4.66 -3.58
N ILE A 238 15.01 -4.36 -4.87
CA ILE A 238 16.01 -3.51 -5.54
C ILE A 238 16.10 -2.17 -4.80
N GLN A 239 17.34 -1.77 -4.46
CA GLN A 239 17.66 -0.51 -3.76
C GLN A 239 16.95 -0.34 -2.40
N ALA A 240 16.37 -1.40 -1.83
CA ALA A 240 15.75 -1.35 -0.50
C ALA A 240 16.81 -1.23 0.61
N ASN A 241 16.46 -0.55 1.70
CA ASN A 241 17.22 -0.59 2.94
C ASN A 241 16.72 -1.75 3.80
N LEU A 242 17.48 -2.84 3.84
CA LEU A 242 17.24 -4.05 4.62
C LEU A 242 18.20 -4.19 5.81
N SER A 243 18.85 -3.09 6.22
CA SER A 243 19.78 -3.13 7.33
C SER A 243 19.10 -3.64 8.61
N LEU A 244 19.78 -4.52 9.35
CA LEU A 244 19.25 -5.15 10.58
C LEU A 244 17.99 -6.02 10.37
N ALA A 245 17.48 -6.23 9.16
CA ALA A 245 16.30 -7.07 8.91
C ALA A 245 16.61 -8.56 9.18
N ASP A 246 15.59 -9.30 9.62
CA ASP A 246 15.72 -10.74 9.91
C ASP A 246 14.96 -11.58 8.85
N PHE A 247 15.72 -12.24 7.96
CA PHE A 247 15.23 -13.18 6.96
C PHE A 247 15.49 -14.64 7.33
N SER A 248 15.82 -14.95 8.60
CA SER A 248 16.20 -16.31 8.97
C SER A 248 15.15 -17.35 8.55
N GLY A 249 15.62 -18.37 7.82
CA GLY A 249 14.78 -19.43 7.28
C GLY A 249 13.82 -19.05 6.15
N ALA A 250 13.94 -17.85 5.59
CA ALA A 250 13.11 -17.39 4.46
C ALA A 250 13.41 -18.14 3.16
N GLN A 251 12.43 -18.20 2.26
CA GLN A 251 12.53 -18.69 0.90
C GLN A 251 12.57 -17.48 -0.04
N MET A 252 13.71 -17.26 -0.71
CA MET A 252 14.00 -16.09 -1.55
C MET A 252 14.53 -16.48 -2.93
N GLU A 253 14.14 -17.66 -3.44
CA GLU A 253 14.58 -18.10 -4.75
C GLU A 253 14.20 -17.06 -5.82
N GLN A 254 15.18 -16.66 -6.62
CA GLN A 254 15.06 -15.64 -7.67
C GLN A 254 14.62 -14.24 -7.16
N ALA A 255 14.82 -13.94 -5.88
CA ALA A 255 14.59 -12.60 -5.37
C ALA A 255 15.58 -11.58 -5.97
N LEU A 256 15.12 -10.36 -6.15
CA LEU A 256 15.88 -9.25 -6.70
C LEU A 256 16.32 -8.33 -5.57
N LEU A 257 17.64 -8.23 -5.32
CA LEU A 257 18.21 -7.41 -4.24
C LEU A 257 19.31 -6.45 -4.75
N GLN A 258 19.38 -6.20 -6.05
CA GLN A 258 20.43 -5.35 -6.63
C GLN A 258 20.47 -3.99 -5.91
N GLU A 259 21.68 -3.58 -5.54
CA GLU A 259 21.96 -2.31 -4.86
C GLU A 259 21.26 -2.15 -3.49
N ALA A 260 20.70 -3.23 -2.93
CA ALA A 260 20.09 -3.19 -1.59
C ALA A 260 21.16 -3.08 -0.49
N ASN A 261 20.79 -2.44 0.62
CA ASN A 261 21.60 -2.40 1.84
C ASN A 261 21.18 -3.51 2.80
N LEU A 262 22.01 -4.53 2.96
CA LEU A 262 21.81 -5.68 3.86
C LEU A 262 22.70 -5.59 5.12
N ALA A 263 23.27 -4.43 5.43
CA ALA A 263 24.21 -4.29 6.52
C ALA A 263 23.62 -4.83 7.84
N GLN A 264 24.37 -5.75 8.49
CA GLN A 264 23.97 -6.41 9.75
C GLN A 264 22.66 -7.23 9.66
N ALA A 265 22.12 -7.49 8.49
CA ALA A 265 20.92 -8.32 8.33
C ALA A 265 21.21 -9.80 8.63
N ASN A 266 20.19 -10.52 9.06
CA ASN A 266 20.26 -11.94 9.38
C ASN A 266 19.64 -12.79 8.25
N PHE A 267 20.48 -13.47 7.46
CA PHE A 267 20.10 -14.39 6.39
C PHE A 267 20.41 -15.85 6.75
N THR A 268 20.45 -16.19 8.05
CA THR A 268 20.76 -17.55 8.51
C THR A 268 19.79 -18.57 7.94
N GLY A 269 20.31 -19.59 7.24
CA GLY A 269 19.51 -20.69 6.67
C GLY A 269 18.54 -20.27 5.57
N VAL A 270 18.69 -19.09 4.96
CA VAL A 270 17.88 -18.62 3.85
C VAL A 270 18.10 -19.51 2.61
N LYS A 271 17.03 -19.76 1.84
CA LYS A 271 17.11 -20.33 0.49
C LYS A 271 17.02 -19.22 -0.54
N ALA A 272 18.17 -18.76 -1.07
CA ALA A 272 18.25 -17.68 -2.03
C ALA A 272 18.89 -18.14 -3.36
N ILE A 273 18.45 -19.31 -3.83
CA ILE A 273 18.90 -19.90 -5.10
C ILE A 273 18.57 -18.93 -6.24
N GLN A 274 19.58 -18.62 -7.08
CA GLN A 274 19.45 -17.68 -8.20
C GLN A 274 19.03 -16.25 -7.79
N ALA A 275 19.18 -15.85 -6.52
CA ALA A 275 18.91 -14.48 -6.12
C ALA A 275 19.94 -13.52 -6.74
N LEU A 276 19.51 -12.32 -7.12
CA LEU A 276 20.37 -11.29 -7.68
C LEU A 276 20.74 -10.28 -6.60
N MET A 277 21.99 -10.36 -6.13
CA MET A 277 22.56 -9.50 -5.06
C MET A 277 23.71 -8.63 -5.60
N VAL A 278 23.61 -8.20 -6.84
CA VAL A 278 24.62 -7.38 -7.52
C VAL A 278 24.75 -6.04 -6.82
N LYS A 279 25.99 -5.62 -6.49
CA LYS A 279 26.29 -4.35 -5.81
C LYS A 279 25.60 -4.17 -4.46
N THR A 280 25.21 -5.24 -3.78
CA THR A 280 24.64 -5.15 -2.44
C THR A 280 25.69 -4.75 -1.41
N VAL A 281 25.27 -4.02 -0.38
CA VAL A 281 26.06 -3.77 0.83
C VAL A 281 25.74 -4.87 1.85
N CYS A 282 26.63 -5.87 1.97
CA CYS A 282 26.46 -7.02 2.86
C CYS A 282 27.38 -6.94 4.09
N THR A 283 27.76 -5.72 4.52
CA THR A 283 28.68 -5.56 5.68
C THR A 283 28.08 -6.15 6.94
N LYS A 284 28.84 -7.08 7.58
CA LYS A 284 28.41 -7.81 8.80
C LYS A 284 27.14 -8.65 8.62
N THR A 285 26.68 -8.89 7.40
CA THR A 285 25.50 -9.74 7.14
C THR A 285 25.79 -11.20 7.49
N ASN A 286 24.83 -11.87 8.12
CA ASN A 286 24.98 -13.28 8.47
C ASN A 286 24.26 -14.19 7.47
N PHE A 287 25.03 -14.86 6.59
CA PHE A 287 24.55 -15.87 5.62
C PHE A 287 24.81 -17.30 6.09
N SER A 288 25.11 -17.54 7.37
CA SER A 288 25.49 -18.88 7.82
C SER A 288 24.42 -19.93 7.51
N GLY A 289 24.83 -21.05 6.93
CA GLY A 289 23.94 -22.14 6.53
C GLY A 289 22.96 -21.83 5.38
N ALA A 290 23.09 -20.68 4.71
CA ALA A 290 22.25 -20.32 3.57
C ALA A 290 22.55 -21.17 2.33
N ASP A 291 21.53 -21.36 1.48
CA ASP A 291 21.70 -21.90 0.12
C ASP A 291 21.69 -20.74 -0.89
N LEU A 292 22.89 -20.40 -1.37
CA LEU A 292 23.15 -19.32 -2.32
C LEU A 292 23.58 -19.91 -3.70
N THR A 293 23.17 -21.12 -4.00
CA THR A 293 23.43 -21.77 -5.27
C THR A 293 22.99 -20.89 -6.45
N TYR A 294 23.89 -20.59 -7.37
CA TYR A 294 23.69 -19.68 -8.51
C TYR A 294 23.36 -18.22 -8.14
N ALA A 295 23.46 -17.80 -6.88
CA ALA A 295 23.24 -16.39 -6.53
C ALA A 295 24.32 -15.49 -7.14
N ASP A 296 23.98 -14.26 -7.51
CA ASP A 296 24.90 -13.30 -8.09
C ASP A 296 25.23 -12.18 -7.09
N PHE A 297 26.46 -12.21 -6.54
CA PHE A 297 27.03 -11.19 -5.65
C PHE A 297 28.03 -10.26 -6.37
N SER A 298 28.05 -10.22 -7.69
CA SER A 298 29.05 -9.39 -8.40
C SER A 298 29.03 -7.96 -7.90
N HIS A 299 30.23 -7.42 -7.60
CA HIS A 299 30.46 -6.10 -7.04
C HIS A 299 29.87 -5.86 -5.64
N ALA A 300 29.44 -6.88 -4.91
CA ALA A 300 28.93 -6.72 -3.56
C ALA A 300 30.06 -6.46 -2.55
N ASP A 301 29.75 -5.69 -1.50
CA ASP A 301 30.61 -5.52 -0.33
C ASP A 301 30.29 -6.57 0.74
N LEU A 302 31.16 -7.57 0.89
CA LEU A 302 31.04 -8.67 1.84
C LEU A 302 31.89 -8.46 3.11
N THR A 303 32.32 -7.23 3.38
CA THR A 303 33.16 -6.89 4.53
C THR A 303 32.54 -7.40 5.84
N GLU A 304 33.32 -8.19 6.60
CA GLU A 304 32.91 -8.84 7.85
C GLU A 304 31.65 -9.74 7.75
N ALA A 305 31.18 -10.08 6.56
CA ALA A 305 30.04 -10.98 6.40
C ALA A 305 30.38 -12.44 6.78
N ASN A 306 29.38 -13.15 7.28
CA ASN A 306 29.55 -14.55 7.72
C ASN A 306 28.88 -15.53 6.73
N PHE A 307 29.70 -16.24 5.95
CA PHE A 307 29.29 -17.31 5.04
C PHE A 307 29.59 -18.72 5.58
N SER A 308 29.63 -18.90 6.90
CA SER A 308 29.92 -20.21 7.49
C SER A 308 28.89 -21.26 7.06
N ASN A 309 29.36 -22.43 6.59
CA ASN A 309 28.52 -23.56 6.13
C ASN A 309 27.53 -23.22 5.00
N THR A 310 27.81 -22.21 4.19
CA THR A 310 26.94 -21.76 3.08
C THR A 310 27.16 -22.62 1.84
N ALA A 311 26.08 -22.99 1.13
CA ALA A 311 26.15 -23.60 -0.18
C ALA A 311 26.36 -22.52 -1.26
N LEU A 312 27.46 -22.65 -2.05
CA LEU A 312 27.91 -21.63 -3.01
C LEU A 312 28.09 -22.18 -4.44
N PHE A 313 27.43 -23.29 -4.76
CA PHE A 313 27.64 -23.89 -6.10
C PHE A 313 27.29 -22.88 -7.19
N ARG A 314 28.31 -22.51 -7.99
CA ARG A 314 28.23 -21.53 -9.07
C ARG A 314 27.69 -20.15 -8.65
N ALA A 315 27.75 -19.79 -7.37
CA ALA A 315 27.52 -18.41 -6.94
C ALA A 315 28.56 -17.49 -7.61
N ASN A 316 28.12 -16.36 -8.11
CA ASN A 316 28.99 -15.38 -8.78
C ASN A 316 29.58 -14.41 -7.74
N LEU A 317 30.89 -14.46 -7.54
CA LEU A 317 31.67 -13.60 -6.65
C LEU A 317 32.61 -12.66 -7.44
N HIS A 318 32.21 -12.25 -8.65
CA HIS A 318 33.01 -11.35 -9.48
C HIS A 318 33.14 -9.97 -8.82
N GLU A 319 34.35 -9.46 -8.68
CA GLU A 319 34.68 -8.12 -8.12
C GLU A 319 34.06 -7.85 -6.73
N VAL A 320 33.80 -8.87 -5.90
CA VAL A 320 33.35 -8.67 -4.52
C VAL A 320 34.47 -8.05 -3.67
N VAL A 321 34.09 -7.16 -2.74
CA VAL A 321 34.99 -6.66 -1.71
C VAL A 321 34.94 -7.62 -0.53
N GLU A 322 36.10 -8.23 -0.18
CA GLU A 322 36.23 -9.15 0.94
C GLU A 322 37.23 -8.59 1.96
N HIS A 323 36.75 -8.19 3.11
CA HIS A 323 37.59 -7.83 4.23
C HIS A 323 37.06 -8.50 5.51
N ASN A 324 37.86 -9.35 6.14
CA ASN A 324 37.46 -10.15 7.30
C ASN A 324 36.21 -11.04 7.08
N THR A 325 35.89 -11.38 5.84
CA THR A 325 34.74 -12.26 5.51
C THR A 325 35.00 -13.69 5.99
N VAL A 326 34.04 -14.30 6.68
CA VAL A 326 34.16 -15.63 7.26
C VAL A 326 33.59 -16.70 6.34
N TRP A 327 34.44 -17.64 5.88
CA TRP A 327 34.09 -18.74 4.98
C TRP A 327 34.17 -20.13 5.63
N LYS A 328 34.13 -20.24 6.96
CA LYS A 328 34.31 -21.49 7.68
C LYS A 328 33.25 -22.52 7.27
N GLY A 329 33.68 -23.67 6.74
CA GLY A 329 32.78 -24.74 6.29
C GLY A 329 32.07 -24.49 4.96
N ALA A 330 32.23 -23.32 4.33
CA ALA A 330 31.77 -23.07 2.97
C ALA A 330 32.83 -23.51 1.96
N ASN A 331 32.40 -24.18 0.87
CA ASN A 331 33.30 -24.53 -0.22
C ASN A 331 33.32 -23.40 -1.28
N LYS A 332 34.18 -22.42 -1.07
CA LYS A 332 34.33 -21.30 -2.01
C LYS A 332 34.84 -21.70 -3.39
N SER A 333 35.53 -22.86 -3.52
CA SER A 333 36.10 -23.30 -4.79
C SER A 333 35.04 -23.69 -5.85
N VAL A 334 33.81 -23.94 -5.46
CA VAL A 334 32.70 -24.25 -6.39
C VAL A 334 31.95 -22.97 -6.86
N SER A 335 32.31 -21.78 -6.35
CA SER A 335 31.81 -20.51 -6.81
C SER A 335 32.59 -19.99 -8.03
N LEU A 336 32.05 -18.98 -8.69
CA LEU A 336 32.69 -18.25 -9.77
C LEU A 336 33.37 -17.01 -9.19
N GLY A 337 34.71 -16.98 -9.25
CA GLY A 337 35.50 -15.81 -8.82
C GLY A 337 35.54 -14.71 -9.87
N THR A 338 36.41 -13.71 -9.67
CA THR A 338 36.61 -12.64 -10.62
C THR A 338 37.05 -13.13 -11.99
N ASP A 339 36.26 -12.81 -13.03
CA ASP A 339 36.65 -13.06 -14.43
C ASP A 339 37.54 -11.91 -14.91
N PRO A 340 38.84 -12.20 -15.23
CA PRO A 340 39.77 -11.16 -15.64
C PRO A 340 39.41 -10.46 -16.95
N LYS A 341 38.69 -11.14 -17.86
CA LYS A 341 38.24 -10.52 -19.11
C LYS A 341 37.12 -9.55 -18.89
N LYS A 342 36.14 -9.94 -18.07
CA LYS A 342 35.01 -9.09 -17.68
C LYS A 342 35.51 -7.87 -16.89
N GLN A 343 36.38 -8.07 -15.91
CA GLN A 343 37.02 -7.01 -15.13
C GLN A 343 37.71 -5.98 -16.02
N LYS A 344 38.53 -6.45 -17.00
CA LYS A 344 39.22 -5.57 -17.95
C LYS A 344 38.22 -4.76 -18.80
N ALA A 345 37.14 -5.41 -19.25
CA ALA A 345 36.10 -4.75 -20.03
C ALA A 345 35.36 -3.65 -19.22
N GLU A 346 35.05 -3.92 -17.96
CA GLU A 346 34.38 -2.97 -17.05
C GLU A 346 35.26 -1.76 -16.66
N GLN A 347 36.60 -1.95 -16.62
CA GLN A 347 37.55 -0.88 -16.35
C GLN A 347 37.86 -0.01 -17.58
N TRP A 348 37.43 -0.46 -18.76
CA TRP A 348 37.69 0.28 -20.00
C TRP A 348 36.77 1.51 -20.05
N LYS A 349 37.36 2.69 -19.95
CA LYS A 349 36.68 3.98 -20.17
C LYS A 349 36.82 4.33 -21.63
N ALA A 350 35.70 4.53 -22.33
CA ALA A 350 35.68 4.99 -23.71
C ALA A 350 36.18 6.44 -23.83
#